data_bce5b39167faa13723059de770edff2a
#
_entry.id   bce5b39167faa13723059de770edff2a
#
_cell.length_a   1.000
_cell.length_b   1.000
_cell.length_c   1.000
_cell.angle_alpha   90.00
_cell.angle_beta   90.00
_cell.angle_gamma   90.00
#
_symmetry.space_group_name_H-M   'P 1'
#
loop_
_entity.id
_entity.type
_entity.pdbx_description
1 polymer ?
#
loop_
_entity_poly.entity_id
_entity_poly.type
_entity_poly.pdbx_seq_one_letter_code
_entity_poly.pdbx_strand_id
1 'polypeptide(L)'
;RNTLGITERRWCAPDESTADLAAEAGRRALEAAGRQPQDVDLLIIATDTPEYVSPATSSVVHARLGTTRAGTFDVNSGCAGFVTALDVAWKYIRADERYRRVLVI
;
A
#
# COMPACT_ATOMS: atom_id res chain seq x y z
N ARG A 1 21.39 21.08 -7.78
CA ARG A 1 22.36 20.08 -7.32
C ARG A 1 21.72 19.12 -6.34
N ASN A 2 21.98 17.83 -6.51
CA ASN A 2 21.44 16.78 -5.65
C ASN A 2 22.45 16.42 -4.54
N THR A 3 22.20 16.90 -3.31
CA THR A 3 23.07 16.65 -2.16
C THR A 3 22.75 15.32 -1.46
N LEU A 4 21.63 14.69 -1.82
CA LEU A 4 21.17 13.44 -1.22
C LEU A 4 21.54 12.20 -2.03
N GLY A 5 22.23 12.37 -3.15
CA GLY A 5 22.57 11.25 -4.03
C GLY A 5 21.42 10.73 -4.88
N ILE A 6 20.30 11.42 -4.89
CA ILE A 6 19.13 11.02 -5.70
C ILE A 6 19.33 11.58 -7.11
N THR A 7 19.43 10.69 -8.10
CA THR A 7 19.70 11.06 -9.48
C THR A 7 18.42 11.35 -10.27
N GLU A 8 17.32 10.70 -9.94
CA GLU A 8 16.03 10.92 -10.60
C GLU A 8 14.87 10.62 -9.66
N ARG A 9 13.71 11.18 -9.97
CA ARG A 9 12.44 10.86 -9.33
C ARG A 9 11.38 10.67 -10.41
N ARG A 10 10.43 9.78 -10.14
CA ARG A 10 9.33 9.54 -11.06
C ARG A 10 8.09 10.28 -10.54
N TRP A 11 7.31 10.79 -11.47
CA TRP A 11 6.08 11.52 -11.19
C TRP A 11 4.94 10.83 -11.92
N CYS A 12 3.76 10.84 -11.31
CA CYS A 12 2.56 10.39 -11.99
C CYS A 12 2.13 11.42 -13.05
N ALA A 13 1.31 10.97 -13.99
CA ALA A 13 0.67 11.85 -14.94
C ALA A 13 -0.30 12.81 -14.21
N PRO A 14 -0.64 13.98 -14.81
CA PRO A 14 -1.52 14.96 -14.15
C PRO A 14 -2.90 14.42 -13.80
N ASP A 15 -3.38 13.41 -14.50
CA ASP A 15 -4.68 12.77 -14.27
C ASP A 15 -4.61 11.54 -13.37
N GLU A 16 -3.42 11.22 -12.87
CA GLU A 16 -3.22 10.08 -11.95
C GLU A 16 -3.15 10.56 -10.50
N SER A 17 -3.66 9.73 -9.61
CA SER A 17 -3.74 10.00 -8.18
C SER A 17 -2.87 9.05 -7.36
N THR A 18 -2.80 9.29 -6.05
CA THR A 18 -2.15 8.38 -5.10
C THR A 18 -2.72 6.95 -5.22
N ALA A 19 -4.04 6.82 -5.35
CA ALA A 19 -4.68 5.50 -5.48
C ALA A 19 -4.27 4.80 -6.79
N ASP A 20 -4.10 5.54 -7.88
CA ASP A 20 -3.64 4.98 -9.15
C ASP A 20 -2.23 4.41 -9.04
N LEU A 21 -1.33 5.17 -8.43
CA LEU A 21 0.05 4.73 -8.20
C LEU A 21 0.08 3.51 -7.26
N ALA A 22 -0.67 3.56 -6.19
CA ALA A 22 -0.73 2.49 -5.20
C ALA A 22 -1.29 1.20 -5.80
N ALA A 23 -2.36 1.29 -6.58
CA ALA A 23 -2.95 0.13 -7.24
C ALA A 23 -1.96 -0.54 -8.19
N GLU A 24 -1.24 0.24 -9.00
CA GLU A 24 -0.24 -0.30 -9.91
C GLU A 24 0.94 -0.93 -9.16
N ALA A 25 1.41 -0.28 -8.10
CA ALA A 25 2.46 -0.82 -7.25
C ALA A 25 2.05 -2.15 -6.61
N GLY A 26 0.82 -2.22 -6.12
CA GLY A 26 0.24 -3.44 -5.54
C GLY A 26 0.12 -4.56 -6.55
N ARG A 27 -0.34 -4.25 -7.77
CA ARG A 27 -0.42 -5.23 -8.85
C ARG A 27 0.94 -5.83 -9.16
N ARG A 28 1.97 -4.99 -9.27
CA ARG A 28 3.35 -5.43 -9.55
C ARG A 28 3.92 -6.25 -8.39
N ALA A 29 3.64 -5.86 -7.16
CA ALA A 29 4.11 -6.60 -5.99
C ALA A 29 3.50 -7.99 -5.93
N LEU A 30 2.21 -8.12 -6.20
CA LEU A 30 1.52 -9.41 -6.24
C LEU A 30 2.08 -10.30 -7.36
N GLU A 31 2.29 -9.72 -8.54
CA GLU A 31 2.88 -10.43 -9.68
C GLU A 31 4.29 -10.95 -9.33
N ALA A 32 5.13 -10.08 -8.74
CA ALA A 32 6.48 -10.45 -8.34
C ALA A 32 6.50 -11.55 -7.26
N ALA A 33 5.51 -11.55 -6.37
CA ALA A 33 5.37 -12.55 -5.32
C ALA A 33 4.71 -13.84 -5.80
N GLY A 34 4.20 -13.89 -7.02
CA GLY A 34 3.46 -15.03 -7.54
C GLY A 34 2.14 -15.27 -6.81
N ARG A 35 1.50 -14.19 -6.36
CA ARG A 35 0.25 -14.27 -5.58
C ARG A 35 -0.90 -13.58 -6.30
N GLN A 36 -2.10 -14.09 -6.01
CA GLN A 36 -3.32 -13.49 -6.51
C GLN A 36 -3.87 -12.47 -5.49
N PRO A 37 -4.66 -11.49 -5.94
CA PRO A 37 -5.27 -10.54 -5.01
C PRO A 37 -6.07 -11.20 -3.87
N GLN A 38 -6.73 -12.32 -4.15
CA GLN A 38 -7.51 -13.06 -3.16
C GLN A 38 -6.67 -13.70 -2.06
N ASP A 39 -5.35 -13.80 -2.26
CA ASP A 39 -4.43 -14.37 -1.28
C ASP A 39 -4.09 -13.37 -0.16
N VAL A 40 -4.40 -12.09 -0.35
CA VAL A 40 -4.06 -11.02 0.58
C VAL A 40 -5.04 -11.00 1.75
N ASP A 41 -4.52 -11.05 2.96
CA ASP A 41 -5.33 -11.04 4.19
C ASP A 41 -5.49 -9.63 4.76
N LEU A 42 -4.54 -8.74 4.48
CA LEU A 42 -4.56 -7.36 4.96
C LEU A 42 -3.84 -6.47 3.94
N LEU A 43 -4.44 -5.33 3.63
CA LEU A 43 -3.87 -4.30 2.76
C LEU A 43 -3.68 -3.02 3.56
N ILE A 44 -2.44 -2.57 3.66
CA ILE A 44 -2.09 -1.33 4.36
C ILE A 44 -1.49 -0.35 3.35
N ILE A 45 -2.05 0.85 3.28
CA ILE A 45 -1.51 1.94 2.46
C ILE A 45 -0.89 2.99 3.38
N ALA A 46 0.37 3.29 3.15
CA ALA A 46 1.08 4.35 3.87
C ALA A 46 1.10 5.60 3.00
N THR A 47 0.29 6.58 3.34
CA THR A 47 0.23 7.84 2.59
C THR A 47 -0.18 9.00 3.51
N ASP A 48 0.38 10.16 3.24
CA ASP A 48 -0.05 11.43 3.85
C ASP A 48 -0.76 12.34 2.81
N THR A 49 -0.96 11.82 1.60
CA THR A 49 -1.60 12.54 0.50
C THR A 49 -2.79 11.75 -0.08
N PRO A 50 -3.78 11.37 0.76
CA PRO A 50 -4.95 10.67 0.25
C PRO A 50 -5.81 11.60 -0.60
N GLU A 51 -6.58 11.02 -1.54
CA GLU A 51 -7.53 11.79 -2.34
C GLU A 51 -8.68 12.32 -1.49
N TYR A 52 -9.12 11.53 -0.52
CA TYR A 52 -10.22 11.82 0.38
C TYR A 52 -9.88 11.37 1.79
N VAL A 53 -10.47 12.01 2.77
CA VAL A 53 -10.44 11.51 4.15
C VAL A 53 -11.25 10.21 4.24
N SER A 54 -12.37 10.18 3.52
CA SER A 54 -13.24 9.01 3.40
C SER A 54 -13.84 8.99 1.99
N PRO A 55 -13.79 7.85 1.27
CA PRO A 55 -13.18 6.58 1.69
C PRO A 55 -11.66 6.65 1.80
N ALA A 56 -11.08 5.79 2.63
CA ALA A 56 -9.63 5.64 2.74
C ALA A 56 -9.02 5.20 1.40
N THR A 57 -7.80 5.62 1.13
CA THR A 57 -7.09 5.21 -0.11
C THR A 57 -6.98 3.70 -0.22
N SER A 58 -6.75 3.01 0.91
CA SER A 58 -6.71 1.54 0.94
C SER A 58 -8.00 0.89 0.47
N SER A 59 -9.15 1.49 0.79
CA SER A 59 -10.45 0.98 0.33
C SER A 59 -10.59 1.09 -1.19
N VAL A 60 -10.11 2.19 -1.76
CA VAL A 60 -10.12 2.41 -3.22
C VAL A 60 -9.20 1.40 -3.91
N VAL A 61 -7.98 1.24 -3.39
CA VAL A 61 -7.00 0.30 -3.93
C VAL A 61 -7.49 -1.15 -3.80
N HIS A 62 -8.10 -1.48 -2.68
CA HIS A 62 -8.74 -2.77 -2.44
C HIS A 62 -9.75 -3.11 -3.55
N ALA A 63 -10.63 -2.17 -3.87
CA ALA A 63 -11.62 -2.36 -4.93
C ALA A 63 -10.96 -2.56 -6.30
N ARG A 64 -9.92 -1.79 -6.60
CA ARG A 64 -9.22 -1.87 -7.89
C ARG A 64 -8.40 -3.14 -8.05
N LEU A 65 -7.74 -3.59 -6.98
CA LEU A 65 -6.92 -4.80 -7.01
C LEU A 65 -7.75 -6.08 -6.91
N GLY A 66 -8.92 -6.01 -6.32
CA GLY A 66 -9.75 -7.18 -6.09
C GLY A 66 -9.26 -8.03 -4.91
N THR A 67 -8.70 -7.40 -3.87
CA THR A 67 -8.28 -8.07 -2.64
C THR A 67 -9.47 -8.39 -1.76
N THR A 68 -10.40 -9.19 -2.27
CA THR A 68 -11.75 -9.38 -1.74
C THR A 68 -11.82 -9.92 -0.32
N ARG A 69 -10.77 -10.60 0.14
CA ARG A 69 -10.71 -11.17 1.50
C ARG A 69 -9.97 -10.28 2.50
N ALA A 70 -9.32 -9.23 2.02
CA ALA A 70 -8.44 -8.41 2.85
C ALA A 70 -9.22 -7.40 3.69
N GLY A 71 -8.81 -7.24 4.95
CA GLY A 71 -9.07 -6.02 5.69
C GLY A 71 -8.19 -4.90 5.15
N THR A 72 -8.59 -3.65 5.31
CA THR A 72 -7.85 -2.51 4.77
C THR A 72 -7.82 -1.34 5.74
N PHE A 73 -6.71 -0.64 5.79
CA PHE A 73 -6.62 0.66 6.45
C PHE A 73 -5.42 1.45 5.94
N ASP A 74 -5.48 2.76 6.11
CA ASP A 74 -4.38 3.67 5.80
C ASP A 74 -3.55 3.95 7.05
N VAL A 75 -2.26 4.19 6.85
CA VAL A 75 -1.36 4.70 7.88
C VAL A 75 -0.85 6.05 7.42
N ASN A 76 -0.97 7.05 8.27
CA ASN A 76 -0.38 8.36 8.03
C ASN A 76 0.59 8.67 9.15
N SER A 77 1.87 8.46 8.92
CA SER A 77 2.94 8.92 9.80
C SER A 77 4.03 9.65 8.99
N GLY A 78 3.58 10.42 8.02
CA GLY A 78 4.45 11.23 7.17
C GLY A 78 5.54 10.41 6.49
N CYS A 79 6.77 10.88 6.56
CA CYS A 79 7.92 10.24 5.93
C CYS A 79 8.26 8.86 6.53
N ALA A 80 7.80 8.57 7.75
CA ALA A 80 7.99 7.28 8.42
C ALA A 80 6.86 6.29 8.11
N GLY A 81 5.90 6.65 7.27
CA GLY A 81 4.68 5.87 7.05
C GLY A 81 4.92 4.44 6.59
N PHE A 82 5.81 4.25 5.62
CA PHE A 82 6.07 2.91 5.09
C PHE A 82 6.71 2.01 6.16
N VAL A 83 7.68 2.52 6.91
CA VAL A 83 8.33 1.76 8.00
C VAL A 83 7.32 1.43 9.10
N THR A 84 6.46 2.39 9.45
CA THR A 84 5.37 2.17 10.42
C THR A 84 4.42 1.07 9.92
N ALA A 85 4.04 1.13 8.66
CA ALA A 85 3.14 0.12 8.06
C ALA A 85 3.78 -1.27 8.06
N LEU A 86 5.08 -1.37 7.77
CA LEU A 86 5.81 -2.64 7.84
C LEU A 86 5.82 -3.20 9.25
N ASP A 87 6.03 -2.37 10.26
CA ASP A 87 6.00 -2.79 11.66
C ASP A 87 4.62 -3.30 12.07
N VAL A 88 3.58 -2.59 11.67
CA VAL A 88 2.20 -3.02 11.92
C VAL A 88 1.91 -4.36 11.23
N ALA A 89 2.31 -4.50 9.97
CA ALA A 89 2.13 -5.75 9.20
C ALA A 89 2.82 -6.93 9.89
N TRP A 90 4.05 -6.72 10.36
CA TRP A 90 4.82 -7.73 11.06
C TRP A 90 4.11 -8.18 12.34
N LYS A 91 3.58 -7.23 13.11
CA LYS A 91 2.84 -7.52 14.35
C LYS A 91 1.55 -8.29 14.07
N TYR A 92 0.83 -7.96 13.01
CA TYR A 92 -0.36 -8.72 12.61
C TYR A 92 -0.01 -10.17 12.30
N ILE A 93 1.02 -10.39 11.52
CA ILE A 93 1.45 -11.75 11.13
C ILE A 93 1.88 -12.55 12.36
N ARG A 94 2.57 -11.89 13.29
CA ARG A 94 3.07 -12.55 14.51
C ARG A 94 1.99 -12.83 15.53
N ALA A 95 1.00 -11.96 15.62
CA ALA A 95 -0.01 -12.02 16.68
C ALA A 95 -1.24 -12.86 16.32
N ASP A 96 -1.53 -13.02 15.03
CA ASP A 96 -2.80 -13.64 14.59
C ASP A 96 -2.57 -14.53 13.36
N GLU A 97 -2.80 -15.81 13.52
CA GLU A 97 -2.62 -16.83 12.48
C GLU A 97 -3.48 -16.61 11.23
N ARG A 98 -4.55 -15.82 11.34
CA ARG A 98 -5.41 -15.49 10.19
C ARG A 98 -4.72 -14.56 9.20
N TYR A 99 -3.70 -13.81 9.64
CA TYR A 99 -2.96 -12.87 8.79
C TYR A 99 -1.63 -13.48 8.38
N ARG A 100 -1.62 -14.07 7.20
CA ARG A 100 -0.42 -14.72 6.65
C ARG A 100 0.27 -13.88 5.59
N ARG A 101 -0.52 -13.10 4.84
CA ARG A 101 -0.03 -12.30 3.73
C ARG A 101 -0.57 -10.88 3.86
N VAL A 102 0.33 -9.95 4.03
CA VAL A 102 0.00 -8.54 4.16
C VAL A 102 0.66 -7.79 3.01
N LEU A 103 -0.15 -7.03 2.27
CA LEU A 103 0.34 -6.15 1.21
C LEU A 103 0.49 -4.76 1.80
N VAL A 104 1.71 -4.22 1.73
CA VAL A 104 2.04 -2.88 2.23
C VAL A 104 2.50 -2.03 1.04
N ILE A 105 1.86 -0.88 0.86
CA ILE A 105 2.18 0.07 -0.22
C ILE A 105 2.38 1.46 0.36
#